data_fe8c0eea6f551c69492cbe8c9be2ad1c
#
_entry.id   fe8c0eea6f551c69492cbe8c9be2ad1c
#
_cell.length_a   1.000
_cell.length_b   1.000
_cell.length_c   1.000
_cell.angle_alpha   90.00
_cell.angle_beta   90.00
_cell.angle_gamma   90.00
#
_symmetry.space_group_name_H-M   'P 1'
#
loop_
_entity.id
_entity.type
_entity.pdbx_description
1 polymer ?
#
loop_
_entity_poly.entity_id
_entity_poly.type
_entity_poly.pdbx_seq_one_letter_code
_entity_poly.pdbx_strand_id
1 'polypeptide(L)'
;DVCSSDLLVVIKTPAGGAQLLASTLDRAAQSGEISSLIGTIAGDDTVLAISQTSNGGKSLSTKLRDYILASTRKSMKKGVR
;
A
#
# COMPACT_ATOMS: atom_id res chain seq x y z
N ASP A 1 0.16 2.30 -9.81
CA ASP A 1 -1.20 2.75 -10.05
C ASP A 1 -2.14 2.25 -8.97
N VAL A 2 -3.00 3.13 -8.45
CA VAL A 2 -3.86 2.84 -7.30
C VAL A 2 -5.32 3.13 -7.66
N CYS A 3 -6.16 2.11 -7.50
CA CYS A 3 -7.60 2.24 -7.66
C CYS A 3 -8.30 1.82 -6.38
N SER A 4 -9.44 2.41 -6.09
CA SER A 4 -10.20 2.07 -4.88
C SER A 4 -11.68 1.84 -5.20
N SER A 5 -12.29 0.99 -4.39
CA SER A 5 -13.74 0.86 -4.28
C SER A 5 -14.10 1.17 -2.83
N ASP A 6 -15.34 0.84 -2.43
CA ASP A 6 -15.78 1.21 -1.07
C ASP A 6 -14.88 0.63 0.02
N LEU A 7 -14.40 -0.59 -0.17
CA LEU A 7 -13.65 -1.33 0.85
C LEU A 7 -12.23 -1.66 0.43
N LEU A 8 -11.97 -1.79 -0.85
CA LEU A 8 -10.73 -2.35 -1.37
C LEU A 8 -9.92 -1.31 -2.13
N VAL A 9 -8.60 -1.44 -2.04
CA VAL A 9 -7.65 -0.64 -2.83
C VAL A 9 -6.78 -1.60 -3.62
N VAL A 10 -6.74 -1.40 -4.93
CA VAL A 10 -5.92 -2.23 -5.83
C VAL A 10 -4.67 -1.43 -6.20
N ILE A 11 -3.50 -2.00 -5.96
CA ILE A 11 -2.22 -1.36 -6.24
C ILE A 11 -1.46 -2.21 -7.24
N LYS A 12 -1.10 -1.61 -8.38
CA LYS A 12 -0.26 -2.29 -9.36
C LYS A 12 1.20 -1.99 -9.07
N THR A 13 2.03 -3.01 -9.17
CA THR A 13 3.47 -2.90 -8.96
C THR A 13 4.21 -3.44 -10.18
N PRO A 14 5.51 -3.20 -10.30
CA PRO A 14 6.31 -3.95 -11.26
C PRO A 14 6.24 -5.45 -10.99
N ALA A 15 6.44 -6.25 -12.02
CA ALA A 15 6.40 -7.71 -11.89
C ALA A 15 7.33 -8.16 -10.76
N GLY A 16 6.83 -9.02 -9.89
CA GLY A 16 7.59 -9.53 -8.76
C GLY A 16 7.66 -8.62 -7.54
N GLY A 17 7.07 -7.40 -7.62
CA GLY A 17 7.16 -6.43 -6.54
C GLY A 17 6.05 -6.49 -5.51
N ALA A 18 4.98 -7.22 -5.78
CA ALA A 18 3.79 -7.18 -4.95
C ALA A 18 4.01 -7.72 -3.53
N GLN A 19 4.77 -8.81 -3.40
CA GLN A 19 5.01 -9.42 -2.10
C GLN A 19 5.78 -8.49 -1.17
N LEU A 20 6.79 -7.82 -1.69
CA LEU A 20 7.57 -6.89 -0.89
C LEU A 20 6.72 -5.71 -0.44
N LEU A 21 5.92 -5.16 -1.35
CA LEU A 21 5.03 -4.06 -1.00
C LEU A 21 4.01 -4.49 0.03
N ALA A 22 3.40 -5.66 -0.14
CA ALA A 22 2.42 -6.17 0.82
C ALA A 22 3.03 -6.33 2.21
N SER A 23 4.24 -6.87 2.31
CA SER A 23 4.94 -7.02 3.59
C SER A 23 5.17 -5.67 4.25
N THR A 24 5.56 -4.68 3.46
CA THR A 24 5.80 -3.33 3.96
C THR A 24 4.52 -2.70 4.50
N LEU A 25 3.42 -2.86 3.76
CA LEU A 25 2.13 -2.31 4.16
C LEU A 25 1.60 -3.02 5.41
N ASP A 26 1.77 -4.33 5.50
CA ASP A 26 1.34 -5.08 6.69
C ASP A 26 2.08 -4.60 7.93
N ARG A 27 3.37 -4.34 7.82
CA ARG A 27 4.13 -3.79 8.94
C ARG A 27 3.66 -2.39 9.32
N ALA A 28 3.35 -1.56 8.33
CA ALA A 28 2.80 -0.23 8.60
C ALA A 28 1.46 -0.30 9.31
N ALA A 29 0.62 -1.27 8.94
CA ALA A 29 -0.66 -1.49 9.62
C ALA A 29 -0.46 -1.92 11.08
N GLN A 30 0.47 -2.85 11.30
CA GLN A 30 0.74 -3.36 12.65
C GLN A 30 1.35 -2.31 13.56
N SER A 31 2.20 -1.44 13.02
CA SER A 31 2.85 -0.39 13.81
C SER A 31 1.95 0.81 14.05
N GLY A 32 0.79 0.87 13.41
CA GLY A 32 -0.15 1.98 13.57
C GLY A 32 0.07 3.13 12.59
N GLU A 33 1.06 3.05 11.71
CA GLU A 33 1.28 4.09 10.70
C GLU A 33 0.10 4.19 9.73
N ILE A 34 -0.49 3.05 9.40
CA ILE A 34 -1.70 3.00 8.56
C ILE A 34 -2.74 2.18 9.30
N SER A 35 -3.41 2.81 10.25
CA SER A 35 -4.36 2.11 11.12
C SER A 35 -5.65 1.71 10.42
N SER A 36 -5.94 2.31 9.27
CA SER A 36 -7.16 1.99 8.51
C SER A 36 -7.01 0.77 7.62
N LEU A 37 -5.85 0.13 7.59
CA LEU A 37 -5.59 -1.05 6.79
C LEU A 37 -5.74 -2.31 7.64
N ILE A 38 -6.64 -3.22 7.22
CA ILE A 38 -6.80 -4.51 7.90
C ILE A 38 -5.72 -5.48 7.48
N GLY A 39 -5.46 -5.56 6.18
CA GLY A 39 -4.49 -6.51 5.65
C GLY A 39 -4.36 -6.39 4.16
N THR A 40 -3.51 -7.23 3.58
CA THR A 40 -3.24 -7.21 2.15
C THR A 40 -3.24 -8.62 1.58
N ILE A 41 -3.51 -8.71 0.29
CA ILE A 41 -3.37 -9.94 -0.49
C ILE A 41 -2.51 -9.58 -1.69
N ALA A 42 -1.45 -10.35 -1.92
CA ALA A 42 -0.51 -10.05 -3.00
C ALA A 42 -0.47 -11.14 -4.06
N GLY A 43 -0.54 -10.73 -5.31
CA GLY A 43 -0.20 -11.57 -6.45
C GLY A 43 1.24 -11.29 -6.88
N ASP A 44 1.51 -11.37 -8.18
CA ASP A 44 2.85 -11.10 -8.69
C ASP A 44 3.09 -9.59 -8.84
N ASP A 45 2.13 -8.88 -9.40
CA ASP A 45 2.24 -7.46 -9.72
C ASP A 45 1.10 -6.63 -9.15
N THR A 46 0.28 -7.21 -8.28
CA THR A 46 -0.91 -6.57 -7.75
C THR A 46 -1.02 -6.83 -6.26
N VAL A 47 -1.30 -5.77 -5.51
CA VAL A 47 -1.61 -5.88 -4.08
C VAL A 47 -3.03 -5.41 -3.88
N LEU A 48 -3.82 -6.21 -3.16
CA LEU A 48 -5.17 -5.84 -2.75
C LEU A 48 -5.14 -5.47 -1.29
N ALA A 49 -5.37 -4.20 -0.99
CA ALA A 49 -5.40 -3.70 0.39
C ALA A 49 -6.85 -3.57 0.84
N ILE A 50 -7.11 -3.97 2.08
CA ILE A 50 -8.46 -4.05 2.61
C ILE A 50 -8.62 -3.01 3.70
N SER A 51 -9.61 -2.14 3.54
CA SER A 51 -9.91 -1.08 4.51
C SER A 51 -10.60 -1.64 5.74
N GLN A 52 -10.30 -1.05 6.90
CA GLN A 52 -10.94 -1.41 8.15
C GLN A 52 -12.41 -1.00 8.19
N THR A 53 -12.79 0.05 7.48
CA THR A 53 -14.17 0.52 7.44
C THR A 53 -14.79 0.27 6.07
N SER A 54 -16.09 0.01 6.04
CA SER A 54 -16.78 -0.35 4.82
C SER A 54 -16.77 0.74 3.75
N ASN A 55 -16.52 2.00 4.15
CA ASN A 55 -16.45 3.14 3.21
C ASN A 55 -15.05 3.72 3.12
N GLY A 56 -14.05 3.01 3.64
CA GLY A 56 -12.72 3.56 3.82
C GLY A 56 -11.77 3.45 2.63
N GLY A 57 -12.19 2.80 1.53
CA GLY A 57 -11.28 2.54 0.43
C GLY A 57 -10.65 3.77 -0.17
N LYS A 58 -11.45 4.82 -0.39
CA LYS A 58 -10.94 6.06 -0.98
C LYS A 58 -9.95 6.77 -0.06
N SER A 59 -10.27 6.85 1.22
CA SER A 59 -9.37 7.44 2.20
C SER A 59 -8.09 6.63 2.34
N LEU A 60 -8.22 5.30 2.38
CA LEU A 60 -7.08 4.41 2.45
C LEU A 60 -6.19 4.54 1.22
N SER A 61 -6.78 4.67 0.02
CA SER A 61 -5.99 4.79 -1.19
C SER A 61 -5.11 6.05 -1.17
N THR A 62 -5.61 7.15 -0.63
CA THR A 62 -4.83 8.37 -0.48
C THR A 62 -3.66 8.16 0.48
N LYS A 63 -3.92 7.53 1.61
CA LYS A 63 -2.88 7.24 2.60
C LYS A 63 -1.81 6.31 2.03
N LEU A 64 -2.23 5.28 1.31
CA LEU A 64 -1.28 4.33 0.71
C LEU A 64 -0.45 4.99 -0.37
N ARG A 65 -1.07 5.82 -1.19
CA ARG A 65 -0.34 6.54 -2.23
C ARG A 65 0.73 7.45 -1.62
N ASP A 66 0.38 8.18 -0.57
CA ASP A 66 1.33 9.05 0.11
C ASP A 66 2.45 8.26 0.75
N TYR A 67 2.13 7.13 1.37
CA TYR A 67 3.11 6.27 2.02
C TYR A 67 4.10 5.71 1.00
N ILE A 68 3.59 5.21 -0.11
CA ILE A 68 4.42 4.64 -1.18
C ILE A 68 5.33 5.70 -1.78
N LEU A 69 4.81 6.89 -2.04
CA LEU A 69 5.62 7.99 -2.59
C LEU A 69 6.73 8.39 -1.63
N ALA A 70 6.43 8.45 -0.35
CA ALA A 70 7.45 8.79 0.66
C ALA A 70 8.54 7.71 0.72
N SER A 71 8.17 6.45 0.67
CA SER A 71 9.12 5.33 0.67
C SER A 71 9.99 5.33 -0.58
N THR A 72 9.40 5.56 -1.73
CA THR A 72 10.12 5.64 -3.00
C THR A 72 11.11 6.79 -2.98
N ARG A 73 10.69 7.95 -2.46
CA ARG A 73 11.54 9.12 -2.38
C ARG A 73 12.76 8.86 -1.49
N LYS A 74 12.56 8.18 -0.37
CA LYS A 74 13.66 7.79 0.52
C LYS A 74 14.63 6.85 -0.17
N SER A 75 14.11 5.86 -0.87
CA SER A 75 14.95 4.90 -1.61
C SER A 75 15.76 5.60 -2.68
N MET A 76 15.15 6.52 -3.41
CA MET A 76 15.84 7.29 -4.44
C MET A 76 16.96 8.14 -3.86
N LYS A 77 16.72 8.78 -2.73
CA LYS A 77 17.75 9.56 -2.04
C LYS A 77 18.95 8.70 -1.69
N LYS A 78 18.69 7.52 -1.15
CA LYS A 78 19.76 6.58 -0.80
C LYS A 78 20.52 6.11 -2.03
N GLY A 79 19.80 5.87 -3.13
CA GLY A 79 20.41 5.40 -4.36
C GLY A 79 21.29 6.41 -5.05
N VAL A 80 21.10 7.68 -4.79
CA VAL A 80 21.84 8.75 -5.45
C VAL A 80 23.26 8.89 -4.90
N ARG A 81 23.49 8.46 -3.70
CA ARG A 81 24.82 8.57 -3.10
C ARG A 81 25.83 7.56 -3.66
#